data_d237e216037c0b4e11e0613ace8f8d8f
#
_entry.id   d237e216037c0b4e11e0613ace8f8d8f
#
_cell.length_a   1.000
_cell.length_b   1.000
_cell.length_c   1.000
_cell.angle_alpha   90.00
_cell.angle_beta   90.00
_cell.angle_gamma   90.00
#
_symmetry.space_group_name_H-M   'P 1'
#
loop_
_entity.id
_entity.type
_entity.pdbx_description
1 polymer ?
#
loop_
_entity_poly.entity_id
_entity_poly.type
_entity_poly.pdbx_seq_one_letter_code
_entity_poly.pdbx_strand_id
1 'polypeptide(L)'
;MFQVRIHGRGGQGVVTAAELLSVAAFFEDKHSQAFPMFGSERTGAPVVAFCRFSDQPIRLREPIVEPDALIVQDPTLLHQVELFAGVGRDSYVLINTSRSLDELGVGEFLGTFLVDRVLAVPATELAREYIGRPVPNAALLGAFSALTHGLSIHSVTAAIRDRFSGRIAEGNVAAARAAFDLAVERGEQVNVYA
;
A
#
# COMPACT_ATOMS: atom_id res chain seq x y z
N MET A 1 -2.99 -14.06 -10.62
CA MET A 1 -1.83 -13.20 -10.30
C MET A 1 -2.38 -11.85 -9.85
N PHE A 2 -1.92 -11.34 -8.71
CA PHE A 2 -2.34 -10.05 -8.16
C PHE A 2 -1.20 -9.04 -8.31
N GLN A 3 -1.47 -7.84 -8.80
CA GLN A 3 -0.49 -6.83 -9.19
C GLN A 3 -0.68 -5.54 -8.40
N VAL A 4 0.37 -5.09 -7.72
CA VAL A 4 0.35 -3.89 -6.88
C VAL A 4 1.32 -2.85 -7.42
N ARG A 5 0.85 -1.62 -7.57
CA ARG A 5 1.66 -0.45 -7.92
C ARG A 5 1.67 0.53 -6.74
N ILE A 6 2.87 0.91 -6.31
CA ILE A 6 3.08 1.76 -5.14
C ILE A 6 3.77 3.03 -5.57
N HIS A 7 3.13 4.17 -5.30
CA HIS A 7 3.68 5.49 -5.56
C HIS A 7 3.99 6.24 -4.26
N GLY A 8 5.10 6.94 -4.26
CA GLY A 8 5.52 7.80 -3.14
C GLY A 8 6.73 8.63 -3.53
N ARG A 9 7.48 9.11 -2.54
CA ARG A 9 8.70 9.89 -2.77
C ARG A 9 9.92 9.17 -2.25
N GLY A 10 11.08 9.50 -2.80
CA GLY A 10 12.37 9.01 -2.31
C GLY A 10 12.53 9.31 -0.80
N GLY A 11 12.88 8.27 -0.03
CA GLY A 11 12.98 8.33 1.43
C GLY A 11 11.73 7.86 2.21
N GLN A 12 10.59 7.65 1.55
CA GLN A 12 9.36 7.17 2.21
C GLN A 12 9.25 5.64 2.28
N GLY A 13 10.25 4.90 1.80
CA GLY A 13 10.25 3.42 1.83
C GLY A 13 9.33 2.76 0.80
N VAL A 14 9.15 3.36 -0.39
CA VAL A 14 8.31 2.84 -1.49
C VAL A 14 8.81 1.48 -1.96
N VAL A 15 10.11 1.37 -2.22
CA VAL A 15 10.76 0.10 -2.64
C VAL A 15 10.66 -0.95 -1.52
N THR A 16 10.91 -0.54 -0.29
CA THR A 16 10.78 -1.41 0.88
C THR A 16 9.36 -1.93 1.05
N ALA A 17 8.32 -1.12 0.75
CA ALA A 17 6.93 -1.59 0.78
C ALA A 17 6.69 -2.72 -0.23
N ALA A 18 7.19 -2.58 -1.46
CA ALA A 18 7.07 -3.63 -2.47
C ALA A 18 7.82 -4.91 -2.07
N GLU A 19 9.04 -4.77 -1.52
CA GLU A 19 9.83 -5.89 -1.00
C GLU A 19 9.11 -6.63 0.13
N LEU A 20 8.55 -5.90 1.10
CA LEU A 20 7.79 -6.46 2.21
C LEU A 20 6.55 -7.23 1.74
N LEU A 21 5.80 -6.71 0.74
CA LEU A 21 4.69 -7.46 0.13
C LEU A 21 5.17 -8.76 -0.54
N SER A 22 6.31 -8.71 -1.23
CA SER A 22 6.89 -9.89 -1.86
C SER A 22 7.28 -10.96 -0.82
N VAL A 23 7.91 -10.55 0.29
CA VAL A 23 8.26 -11.46 1.39
C VAL A 23 7.00 -11.99 2.09
N ALA A 24 6.00 -11.15 2.33
CA ALA A 24 4.73 -11.57 2.91
C ALA A 24 4.03 -12.63 2.04
N ALA A 25 4.01 -12.44 0.71
CA ALA A 25 3.48 -13.41 -0.23
C ALA A 25 4.25 -14.72 -0.22
N PHE A 26 5.59 -14.66 -0.10
CA PHE A 26 6.43 -15.84 0.04
C PHE A 26 6.10 -16.65 1.31
N PHE A 27 5.80 -15.98 2.43
CA PHE A 27 5.35 -16.64 3.66
C PHE A 27 3.98 -17.31 3.56
N GLU A 28 3.24 -17.04 2.48
CA GLU A 28 1.98 -17.70 2.13
C GLU A 28 2.13 -18.69 0.96
N ASP A 29 3.33 -19.18 0.74
CA ASP A 29 3.67 -20.15 -0.33
C ASP A 29 3.33 -19.65 -1.75
N LYS A 30 3.26 -18.29 -1.95
CA LYS A 30 3.03 -17.69 -3.25
C LYS A 30 4.35 -17.36 -3.96
N HIS A 31 4.35 -17.45 -5.27
CA HIS A 31 5.39 -16.86 -6.11
C HIS A 31 5.24 -15.35 -6.08
N SER A 32 6.33 -14.59 -5.92
CA SER A 32 6.30 -13.15 -5.84
C SER A 32 7.48 -12.49 -6.53
N GLN A 33 7.29 -11.23 -6.94
CA GLN A 33 8.32 -10.36 -7.49
C GLN A 33 8.09 -8.95 -6.96
N ALA A 34 9.17 -8.30 -6.51
CA ALA A 34 9.18 -6.87 -6.21
C ALA A 34 10.29 -6.20 -7.00
N PHE A 35 9.99 -5.06 -7.61
CA PHE A 35 10.99 -4.29 -8.37
C PHE A 35 10.62 -2.81 -8.41
N PRO A 36 11.62 -1.91 -8.33
CA PRO A 36 11.40 -0.48 -8.54
C PRO A 36 11.44 -0.14 -10.02
N MET A 37 10.77 0.95 -10.40
CA MET A 37 11.08 1.65 -11.63
C MET A 37 12.04 2.79 -11.31
N PHE A 38 13.28 2.67 -11.79
CA PHE A 38 14.29 3.68 -11.60
C PHE A 38 14.08 4.85 -12.57
N GLY A 39 13.95 6.05 -12.01
CA GLY A 39 14.07 7.31 -12.72
C GLY A 39 15.36 8.02 -12.29
N SER A 40 15.49 9.32 -12.54
CA SER A 40 16.57 10.14 -11.97
C SER A 40 16.29 10.35 -10.46
N GLU A 41 16.65 9.36 -9.65
CA GLU A 41 16.33 9.30 -8.22
C GLU A 41 17.07 10.39 -7.44
N ARG A 42 16.29 11.25 -6.79
CA ARG A 42 16.76 12.19 -5.77
C ARG A 42 15.82 12.07 -4.58
N THR A 43 16.32 12.32 -3.39
CA THR A 43 15.48 12.43 -2.19
C THR A 43 14.31 13.37 -2.45
N GLY A 44 13.09 12.90 -2.20
CA GLY A 44 11.84 13.64 -2.43
C GLY A 44 11.28 13.56 -3.87
N ALA A 45 12.01 13.04 -4.85
CA ALA A 45 11.48 12.80 -6.20
C ALA A 45 10.37 11.72 -6.19
N PRO A 46 9.41 11.76 -7.12
CA PRO A 46 8.45 10.67 -7.30
C PRO A 46 9.15 9.34 -7.58
N VAL A 47 8.73 8.31 -6.87
CA VAL A 47 9.23 6.93 -7.01
C VAL A 47 8.04 6.01 -7.20
N VAL A 48 8.15 5.04 -8.07
CA VAL A 48 7.20 3.95 -8.23
C VAL A 48 7.88 2.60 -8.02
N ALA A 49 7.23 1.71 -7.29
CA ALA A 49 7.64 0.33 -7.14
C ALA A 49 6.45 -0.60 -7.39
N PHE A 50 6.77 -1.81 -7.76
CA PHE A 50 5.80 -2.83 -8.15
C PHE A 50 6.00 -4.09 -7.31
N CYS A 51 4.87 -4.75 -7.00
CA CYS A 51 4.86 -6.10 -6.46
C CYS A 51 3.85 -6.94 -7.22
N ARG A 52 4.21 -8.18 -7.55
CA ARG A 52 3.29 -9.21 -8.06
C ARG A 52 3.35 -10.42 -7.17
N PHE A 53 2.22 -11.08 -6.96
CA PHE A 53 2.18 -12.38 -6.32
C PHE A 53 1.12 -13.28 -6.94
N SER A 54 1.35 -14.59 -6.92
CA SER A 54 0.52 -15.57 -7.61
C SER A 54 0.76 -16.97 -7.05
N ASP A 55 -0.22 -17.85 -7.12
CA ASP A 55 -0.07 -19.29 -6.84
C ASP A 55 0.68 -20.03 -7.95
N GLN A 56 0.89 -19.37 -9.09
CA GLN A 56 1.64 -19.92 -10.24
C GLN A 56 2.93 -19.14 -10.47
N PRO A 57 3.98 -19.78 -11.04
CA PRO A 57 5.24 -19.12 -11.34
C PRO A 57 5.08 -17.88 -12.21
N ILE A 58 5.67 -16.76 -11.79
CA ILE A 58 5.61 -15.47 -12.49
C ILE A 58 6.76 -15.40 -13.50
N ARG A 59 6.42 -15.20 -14.78
CA ARG A 59 7.39 -15.07 -15.88
C ARG A 59 7.48 -13.66 -16.46
N LEU A 60 6.53 -12.78 -16.10
CA LEU A 60 6.47 -11.38 -16.54
C LEU A 60 7.57 -10.55 -15.87
N ARG A 61 8.16 -9.61 -16.62
CA ARG A 61 9.20 -8.68 -16.13
C ARG A 61 8.91 -7.22 -16.46
N GLU A 62 7.85 -6.95 -17.22
CA GLU A 62 7.42 -5.60 -17.57
C GLU A 62 6.84 -4.85 -16.36
N PRO A 63 6.85 -3.51 -16.38
CA PRO A 63 6.11 -2.68 -15.41
C PRO A 63 4.63 -3.03 -15.36
N ILE A 64 4.00 -2.78 -14.20
CA ILE A 64 2.56 -2.98 -14.02
C ILE A 64 1.82 -1.77 -14.57
N VAL A 65 1.17 -1.95 -15.72
CA VAL A 65 0.36 -0.91 -16.38
C VAL A 65 -1.06 -0.87 -15.79
N GLU A 66 -1.67 -2.04 -15.62
CA GLU A 66 -3.03 -2.22 -15.08
C GLU A 66 -2.93 -2.92 -13.70
N PRO A 67 -2.84 -2.16 -12.60
CA PRO A 67 -2.72 -2.73 -11.27
C PRO A 67 -4.07 -3.19 -10.71
N ASP A 68 -4.08 -4.34 -10.02
CA ASP A 68 -5.23 -4.77 -9.20
C ASP A 68 -5.33 -3.90 -7.92
N ALA A 69 -4.19 -3.36 -7.45
CA ALA A 69 -4.16 -2.43 -6.34
C ALA A 69 -3.16 -1.30 -6.56
N LEU A 70 -3.60 -0.07 -6.25
CA LEU A 70 -2.79 1.15 -6.21
C LEU A 70 -2.60 1.59 -4.76
N ILE A 71 -1.34 1.78 -4.34
CA ILE A 71 -1.00 2.38 -3.04
C ILE A 71 -0.34 3.74 -3.27
N VAL A 72 -0.93 4.79 -2.72
CA VAL A 72 -0.41 6.17 -2.76
C VAL A 72 0.15 6.53 -1.39
N GLN A 73 1.48 6.46 -1.23
CA GLN A 73 2.16 6.81 0.02
C GLN A 73 2.23 8.32 0.25
N ASP A 74 2.26 9.10 -0.83
CA ASP A 74 2.32 10.56 -0.76
C ASP A 74 1.18 11.19 -1.56
N PRO A 75 0.15 11.76 -0.89
CA PRO A 75 -1.01 12.34 -1.57
C PRO A 75 -0.67 13.58 -2.40
N THR A 76 0.48 14.22 -2.18
CA THR A 76 0.90 15.36 -3.02
C THR A 76 1.19 14.97 -4.46
N LEU A 77 1.37 13.66 -4.74
CA LEU A 77 1.55 13.14 -6.08
C LEU A 77 0.27 13.11 -6.92
N LEU A 78 -0.91 13.19 -6.30
CA LEU A 78 -2.21 13.15 -6.98
C LEU A 78 -2.34 14.18 -8.11
N HIS A 79 -1.63 15.31 -7.99
CA HIS A 79 -1.66 16.41 -8.98
C HIS A 79 -0.33 16.58 -9.74
N GLN A 80 0.62 15.66 -9.60
CA GLN A 80 1.96 15.77 -10.18
C GLN A 80 2.28 14.67 -11.19
N VAL A 81 1.68 13.50 -11.04
CA VAL A 81 1.90 12.33 -11.90
C VAL A 81 0.59 11.60 -12.17
N GLU A 82 0.55 10.85 -13.27
CA GLU A 82 -0.61 10.06 -13.69
C GLU A 82 -0.78 8.79 -12.82
N LEU A 83 -1.14 8.97 -11.53
CA LEU A 83 -1.26 7.86 -10.59
C LEU A 83 -2.31 6.84 -10.99
N PHE A 84 -3.41 7.29 -11.58
CA PHE A 84 -4.56 6.46 -11.90
C PHE A 84 -4.51 5.85 -13.31
N ALA A 85 -3.44 6.08 -14.08
CA ALA A 85 -3.31 5.45 -15.39
C ALA A 85 -3.41 3.93 -15.28
N GLY A 86 -4.34 3.31 -16.01
CA GLY A 86 -4.58 1.86 -16.02
C GLY A 86 -5.28 1.30 -14.77
N VAL A 87 -5.69 2.13 -13.83
CA VAL A 87 -6.47 1.69 -12.65
C VAL A 87 -7.92 1.52 -13.06
N GLY A 88 -8.45 0.32 -12.95
CA GLY A 88 -9.86 -0.01 -13.24
C GLY A 88 -10.78 0.26 -12.05
N ARG A 89 -12.10 0.26 -12.29
CA ARG A 89 -13.11 0.46 -11.23
C ARG A 89 -13.13 -0.66 -10.19
N ASP A 90 -12.67 -1.85 -10.57
CA ASP A 90 -12.55 -3.01 -9.69
C ASP A 90 -11.22 -3.07 -8.94
N SER A 91 -10.28 -2.17 -9.28
CA SER A 91 -9.00 -2.09 -8.60
C SER A 91 -9.16 -1.51 -7.20
N TYR A 92 -8.34 -1.97 -6.27
CA TYR A 92 -8.24 -1.38 -4.95
C TYR A 92 -7.38 -0.11 -4.97
N VAL A 93 -7.82 0.92 -4.26
CA VAL A 93 -7.07 2.19 -4.12
C VAL A 93 -6.89 2.51 -2.64
N LEU A 94 -5.64 2.55 -2.20
CA LEU A 94 -5.25 2.90 -0.84
C LEU A 94 -4.45 4.19 -0.83
N ILE A 95 -4.94 5.21 -0.11
CA ILE A 95 -4.30 6.53 -0.04
C ILE A 95 -3.90 6.85 1.39
N ASN A 96 -2.64 7.25 1.57
CA ASN A 96 -2.12 7.78 2.83
C ASN A 96 -2.62 9.21 3.04
N THR A 97 -3.66 9.39 3.82
CA THR A 97 -4.20 10.71 4.15
C THR A 97 -5.09 10.66 5.39
N SER A 98 -5.07 11.75 6.17
CA SER A 98 -6.07 12.05 7.22
C SER A 98 -7.21 12.92 6.72
N ARG A 99 -7.10 13.46 5.48
CA ARG A 99 -8.12 14.30 4.83
C ARG A 99 -9.13 13.43 4.09
N SER A 100 -10.31 13.99 3.82
CA SER A 100 -11.30 13.35 2.96
C SER A 100 -10.82 13.30 1.49
N LEU A 101 -11.39 12.39 0.71
CA LEU A 101 -11.08 12.28 -0.73
C LEU A 101 -11.53 13.52 -1.51
N ASP A 102 -12.60 14.19 -1.05
CA ASP A 102 -13.08 15.45 -1.63
C ASP A 102 -12.09 16.59 -1.40
N GLU A 103 -11.52 16.71 -0.20
CA GLU A 103 -10.47 17.68 0.10
C GLU A 103 -9.17 17.44 -0.67
N LEU A 104 -8.95 16.21 -1.17
CA LEU A 104 -7.86 15.86 -2.06
C LEU A 104 -8.20 16.13 -3.55
N GLY A 105 -9.44 16.47 -3.87
CA GLY A 105 -9.90 16.68 -5.23
C GLY A 105 -10.06 15.43 -6.08
N VAL A 106 -10.16 14.24 -5.43
CA VAL A 106 -10.31 12.95 -6.11
C VAL A 106 -11.61 12.21 -5.76
N GLY A 107 -12.46 12.82 -4.92
CA GLY A 107 -13.71 12.20 -4.43
C GLY A 107 -14.66 11.81 -5.54
N GLU A 108 -14.93 12.71 -6.50
CA GLU A 108 -15.81 12.43 -7.65
C GLU A 108 -15.27 11.26 -8.49
N PHE A 109 -13.99 11.24 -8.81
CA PHE A 109 -13.37 10.18 -9.59
C PHE A 109 -13.41 8.84 -8.84
N LEU A 110 -12.98 8.81 -7.59
CA LEU A 110 -12.93 7.59 -6.79
C LEU A 110 -14.33 7.11 -6.35
N GLY A 111 -15.32 7.98 -6.31
CA GLY A 111 -16.73 7.63 -6.12
C GLY A 111 -17.32 6.79 -7.26
N THR A 112 -16.63 6.64 -8.40
CA THR A 112 -17.02 5.73 -9.49
C THR A 112 -16.52 4.30 -9.28
N PHE A 113 -15.66 4.07 -8.30
CA PHE A 113 -15.17 2.73 -7.93
C PHE A 113 -16.20 1.99 -7.07
N LEU A 114 -16.03 0.68 -6.94
CA LEU A 114 -16.80 -0.09 -5.96
C LEU A 114 -16.50 0.42 -4.55
N VAL A 115 -17.53 0.50 -3.73
CA VAL A 115 -17.48 1.16 -2.40
C VAL A 115 -16.42 0.54 -1.47
N ASP A 116 -16.23 -0.79 -1.56
CA ASP A 116 -15.27 -1.57 -0.78
C ASP A 116 -13.84 -1.54 -1.35
N ARG A 117 -13.57 -0.79 -2.41
CA ARG A 117 -12.29 -0.77 -3.12
C ARG A 117 -11.41 0.43 -2.80
N VAL A 118 -11.95 1.45 -2.15
CA VAL A 118 -11.23 2.70 -1.89
C VAL A 118 -11.10 2.94 -0.39
N LEU A 119 -9.87 3.16 0.07
CA LEU A 119 -9.58 3.40 1.48
C LEU A 119 -8.57 4.54 1.65
N ALA A 120 -8.90 5.47 2.52
CA ALA A 120 -8.00 6.51 3.02
C ALA A 120 -7.56 6.17 4.45
N VAL A 121 -6.26 6.17 4.74
CA VAL A 121 -5.68 5.83 6.05
C VAL A 121 -4.61 6.86 6.43
N PRO A 122 -4.59 7.38 7.67
CA PRO A 122 -3.58 8.32 8.14
C PRO A 122 -2.28 7.60 8.53
N ALA A 123 -1.68 6.89 7.55
CA ALA A 123 -0.53 6.01 7.78
C ALA A 123 0.73 6.75 8.23
N THR A 124 0.89 8.04 7.84
CA THR A 124 2.00 8.87 8.30
C THR A 124 1.87 9.21 9.79
N GLU A 125 0.67 9.49 10.25
CA GLU A 125 0.37 9.76 11.66
C GLU A 125 0.62 8.51 12.50
N LEU A 126 0.13 7.35 12.08
CA LEU A 126 0.41 6.07 12.73
C LEU A 126 1.91 5.76 12.76
N ALA A 127 2.63 6.02 11.68
CA ALA A 127 4.08 5.83 11.67
C ALA A 127 4.80 6.76 12.66
N ARG A 128 4.36 8.02 12.79
CA ARG A 128 4.92 8.94 13.80
C ARG A 128 4.66 8.45 15.22
N GLU A 129 3.46 7.94 15.49
CA GLU A 129 3.06 7.45 16.81
C GLU A 129 3.86 6.21 17.24
N TYR A 130 3.92 5.20 16.36
CA TYR A 130 4.51 3.90 16.73
C TYR A 130 6.00 3.77 16.44
N ILE A 131 6.51 4.50 15.44
CA ILE A 131 7.90 4.41 14.98
C ILE A 131 8.70 5.67 15.33
N GLY A 132 8.01 6.81 15.57
CA GLY A 132 8.63 8.12 15.79
C GLY A 132 9.14 8.78 14.50
N ARG A 133 8.79 8.27 13.31
CA ARG A 133 9.25 8.76 12.00
C ARG A 133 8.11 8.73 10.98
N PRO A 134 8.03 9.71 10.04
CA PRO A 134 6.98 9.77 9.03
C PRO A 134 7.22 8.82 7.86
N VAL A 135 7.35 7.52 8.12
CA VAL A 135 7.59 6.49 7.10
C VAL A 135 6.37 5.56 7.04
N PRO A 136 5.38 5.84 6.17
CA PRO A 136 4.06 5.24 6.22
C PRO A 136 3.98 3.80 5.68
N ASN A 137 5.05 3.27 5.11
CA ASN A 137 5.05 2.02 4.37
C ASN A 137 4.46 0.83 5.16
N ALA A 138 4.91 0.56 6.38
CA ALA A 138 4.42 -0.58 7.17
C ALA A 138 2.92 -0.43 7.53
N ALA A 139 2.48 0.78 7.93
CA ALA A 139 1.09 1.05 8.22
C ALA A 139 0.20 0.83 6.97
N LEU A 140 0.63 1.32 5.80
CA LEU A 140 -0.10 1.09 4.55
C LEU A 140 -0.20 -0.39 4.20
N LEU A 141 0.82 -1.20 4.48
CA LEU A 141 0.73 -2.65 4.24
C LEU A 141 -0.26 -3.35 5.17
N GLY A 142 -0.40 -2.88 6.41
CA GLY A 142 -1.45 -3.35 7.31
C GLY A 142 -2.85 -3.03 6.75
N ALA A 143 -3.08 -1.78 6.36
CA ALA A 143 -4.34 -1.37 5.72
C ALA A 143 -4.59 -2.09 4.39
N PHE A 144 -3.55 -2.34 3.57
CA PHE A 144 -3.64 -3.13 2.34
C PHE A 144 -4.13 -4.56 2.61
N SER A 145 -3.60 -5.20 3.66
CA SER A 145 -4.02 -6.55 4.06
C SER A 145 -5.52 -6.60 4.38
N ALA A 146 -6.05 -5.63 5.14
CA ALA A 146 -7.47 -5.55 5.48
C ALA A 146 -8.33 -5.23 4.25
N LEU A 147 -7.89 -4.30 3.39
CA LEU A 147 -8.66 -3.84 2.24
C LEU A 147 -8.78 -4.91 1.16
N THR A 148 -7.69 -5.63 0.86
CA THR A 148 -7.64 -6.52 -0.30
C THR A 148 -7.88 -7.98 0.04
N HIS A 149 -7.65 -8.38 1.29
CA HIS A 149 -7.59 -9.79 1.73
C HIS A 149 -6.63 -10.66 0.90
N GLY A 150 -5.76 -10.02 0.09
CA GLY A 150 -4.80 -10.72 -0.79
C GLY A 150 -3.64 -11.36 -0.04
N LEU A 151 -3.24 -10.75 1.09
CA LEU A 151 -2.23 -11.24 2.03
C LEU A 151 -2.72 -11.01 3.47
N SER A 152 -2.42 -11.94 4.37
CA SER A 152 -2.82 -11.83 5.78
C SER A 152 -1.98 -10.81 6.54
N ILE A 153 -2.55 -10.20 7.58
CA ILE A 153 -1.79 -9.35 8.51
C ILE A 153 -0.69 -10.13 9.21
N HIS A 154 -0.85 -11.45 9.36
CA HIS A 154 0.17 -12.32 9.93
C HIS A 154 1.43 -12.36 9.04
N SER A 155 1.27 -12.62 7.74
CA SER A 155 2.39 -12.66 6.79
C SER A 155 3.04 -11.29 6.61
N VAL A 156 2.26 -10.19 6.59
CA VAL A 156 2.77 -8.82 6.56
C VAL A 156 3.64 -8.52 7.80
N THR A 157 3.16 -8.86 9.00
CA THR A 157 3.93 -8.62 10.23
C THR A 157 5.15 -9.54 10.36
N ALA A 158 5.08 -10.75 9.81
CA ALA A 158 6.24 -11.64 9.72
C ALA A 158 7.31 -11.07 8.78
N ALA A 159 6.93 -10.57 7.60
CA ALA A 159 7.83 -9.91 6.67
C ALA A 159 8.51 -8.66 7.28
N ILE A 160 7.77 -7.88 8.08
CA ILE A 160 8.32 -6.74 8.82
C ILE A 160 9.40 -7.21 9.81
N ARG A 161 9.17 -8.30 10.57
CA ARG A 161 10.14 -8.85 11.51
C ARG A 161 11.35 -9.49 10.83
N ASP A 162 11.17 -10.05 9.64
CA ASP A 162 12.27 -10.57 8.83
C ASP A 162 13.20 -9.43 8.36
N ARG A 163 12.62 -8.30 7.96
CA ARG A 163 13.37 -7.16 7.39
C ARG A 163 14.01 -6.26 8.43
N PHE A 164 13.37 -6.08 9.58
CA PHE A 164 13.79 -5.20 10.66
C PHE A 164 14.02 -5.97 11.95
N SER A 165 14.78 -5.40 12.88
CA SER A 165 15.08 -6.02 14.16
C SER A 165 14.75 -5.11 15.35
N GLY A 166 14.59 -5.74 16.51
CA GLY A 166 14.42 -5.05 17.78
C GLY A 166 13.27 -4.04 17.79
N ARG A 167 13.49 -2.89 18.41
CA ARG A 167 12.47 -1.85 18.59
C ARG A 167 11.90 -1.31 17.26
N ILE A 168 12.70 -1.31 16.20
CA ILE A 168 12.25 -0.85 14.88
C ILE A 168 11.23 -1.84 14.30
N ALA A 169 11.48 -3.14 14.40
CA ALA A 169 10.54 -4.15 13.96
C ALA A 169 9.20 -4.04 14.70
N GLU A 170 9.23 -3.98 16.02
CA GLU A 170 8.00 -3.94 16.83
C GLU A 170 7.20 -2.64 16.59
N GLY A 171 7.85 -1.50 16.41
CA GLY A 171 7.18 -0.24 16.07
C GLY A 171 6.48 -0.33 14.69
N ASN A 172 7.14 -0.90 13.68
CA ASN A 172 6.54 -1.11 12.36
C ASN A 172 5.38 -2.12 12.40
N VAL A 173 5.51 -3.20 13.18
CA VAL A 173 4.42 -4.17 13.39
C VAL A 173 3.23 -3.52 14.08
N ALA A 174 3.45 -2.70 15.11
CA ALA A 174 2.38 -1.98 15.79
C ALA A 174 1.65 -1.00 14.84
N ALA A 175 2.39 -0.24 14.04
CA ALA A 175 1.81 0.65 13.02
C ALA A 175 0.99 -0.12 11.97
N ALA A 176 1.48 -1.28 11.51
CA ALA A 176 0.77 -2.11 10.56
C ALA A 176 -0.55 -2.67 11.14
N ARG A 177 -0.52 -3.15 12.38
CA ARG A 177 -1.73 -3.66 13.06
C ARG A 177 -2.74 -2.56 13.31
N ALA A 178 -2.32 -1.40 13.82
CA ALA A 178 -3.22 -0.25 14.04
C ALA A 178 -3.90 0.20 12.74
N ALA A 179 -3.18 0.23 11.62
CA ALA A 179 -3.76 0.55 10.31
C ALA A 179 -4.69 -0.55 9.79
N PHE A 180 -4.39 -1.83 10.05
CA PHE A 180 -5.27 -2.96 9.74
C PHE A 180 -6.60 -2.85 10.49
N ASP A 181 -6.55 -2.65 11.81
CA ASP A 181 -7.74 -2.55 12.66
C ASP A 181 -8.62 -1.37 12.23
N LEU A 182 -8.01 -0.21 11.97
CA LEU A 182 -8.70 0.98 11.44
C LEU A 182 -9.38 0.70 10.08
N ALA A 183 -8.74 -0.07 9.21
CA ALA A 183 -9.28 -0.42 7.91
C ALA A 183 -10.48 -1.38 8.02
N VAL A 184 -10.41 -2.36 8.92
CA VAL A 184 -11.52 -3.28 9.22
C VAL A 184 -12.73 -2.51 9.75
N GLU A 185 -12.54 -1.64 10.75
CA GLU A 185 -13.61 -0.81 11.32
C GLU A 185 -14.31 0.04 10.25
N ARG A 186 -13.56 0.63 9.32
CA ARG A 186 -14.13 1.43 8.21
C ARG A 186 -14.89 0.56 7.21
N GLY A 187 -14.39 -0.63 6.90
CA GLY A 187 -15.07 -1.58 6.02
C GLY A 187 -16.42 -2.06 6.60
N GLU A 188 -16.48 -2.30 7.90
CA GLU A 188 -17.73 -2.66 8.59
C GLU A 188 -18.75 -1.52 8.56
N GLN A 189 -18.31 -0.27 8.74
CA GLN A 189 -19.20 0.91 8.66
C GLN A 189 -19.81 1.07 7.27
N VAL A 190 -19.06 0.83 6.20
CA VAL A 190 -19.56 0.90 4.82
C VAL A 190 -20.64 -0.16 4.57
N ASN A 191 -20.45 -1.39 5.05
CA ASN A 191 -21.39 -2.49 4.86
C ASN A 191 -22.71 -2.33 5.64
N VAL A 192 -22.76 -1.49 6.68
CA VAL A 192 -23.97 -1.21 7.44
C VAL A 192 -24.92 -0.24 6.71
N TYR A 193 -24.39 0.58 5.78
CA TYR A 193 -25.13 1.60 5.05
C TYR A 193 -25.38 1.27 3.57
N ALA A 194 -24.90 0.11 3.08
CA ALA A 194 -25.12 -0.38 1.72
C ALA A 194 -26.31 -1.36 1.68
#